data_0f5a30e4b8602aed021349a982d44bbf
#
_entry.id   0f5a30e4b8602aed021349a982d44bbf
#
_cell.length_a   1.000
_cell.length_b   1.000
_cell.length_c   1.000
_cell.angle_alpha   90.00
_cell.angle_beta   90.00
_cell.angle_gamma   90.00
#
_symmetry.space_group_name_H-M   'P 1'
#
loop_
_entity.id
_entity.type
_entity.pdbx_description
1 polymer ?
#
loop_
_entity_poly.entity_id
_entity_poly.type
_entity_poly.pdbx_seq_one_letter_code
_entity_poly.pdbx_strand_id
1 'polypeptide(L)'
;AEKAKKAGKKVGVATSVSVDHATPAAFYAHQPDRNMYYEIATDLPKANFDFYAGAGFLKPTTTADKKEAPSIFPMFEEAGYTLARGYNDFKAKAPQAQKMILIQEEGANASCLPYAIDRKKDDLTLAQITESAIEFLTKEKNKGFFLMVEGGKIDWACHSNDAATVFNGVA
;
A
#
# COMPACT_ATOMS: atom_id res chain seq x y z
N ALA A 1 -2.43 -13.77 -5.36
CA ALA A 1 -2.96 -13.29 -4.08
C ALA A 1 -4.32 -13.91 -3.77
N GLU A 2 -5.32 -13.81 -4.65
CA GLU A 2 -6.68 -14.35 -4.44
C GLU A 2 -6.71 -15.86 -4.12
N LYS A 3 -5.90 -16.67 -4.81
CA LYS A 3 -5.80 -18.11 -4.50
C LYS A 3 -5.33 -18.36 -3.07
N ALA A 4 -4.40 -17.56 -2.57
CA ALA A 4 -3.93 -17.64 -1.19
C ALA A 4 -5.04 -17.26 -0.21
N LYS A 5 -5.81 -16.18 -0.52
CA LYS A 5 -6.97 -15.76 0.29
C LYS A 5 -8.04 -16.84 0.34
N LYS A 6 -8.40 -17.43 -0.82
CA LYS A 6 -9.35 -18.55 -0.91
C LYS A 6 -8.89 -19.80 -0.15
N ALA A 7 -7.58 -20.01 -0.04
CA ALA A 7 -6.98 -21.09 0.76
C ALA A 7 -6.89 -20.76 2.27
N GLY A 8 -7.52 -19.69 2.74
CA GLY A 8 -7.57 -19.30 4.15
C GLY A 8 -6.30 -18.64 4.69
N LYS A 9 -5.34 -18.29 3.82
CA LYS A 9 -4.14 -17.55 4.21
C LYS A 9 -4.44 -16.06 4.38
N LYS A 10 -3.66 -15.40 5.23
CA LYS A 10 -3.61 -13.94 5.27
C LYS A 10 -2.91 -13.40 4.03
N VAL A 11 -3.36 -12.27 3.51
CA VAL A 11 -2.80 -11.69 2.28
C VAL A 11 -2.48 -10.21 2.49
N GLY A 12 -1.27 -9.83 2.09
CA GLY A 12 -0.80 -8.45 2.11
C GLY A 12 -0.19 -8.01 0.77
N VAL A 13 -0.34 -6.74 0.48
CA VAL A 13 0.26 -6.04 -0.67
C VAL A 13 0.91 -4.76 -0.16
N ALA A 14 2.20 -4.60 -0.41
CA ALA A 14 3.00 -3.49 0.08
C ALA A 14 3.90 -2.93 -1.02
N THR A 15 4.08 -1.62 -1.03
CA THR A 15 4.88 -0.94 -2.06
C THR A 15 5.51 0.34 -1.53
N SER A 16 6.57 0.81 -2.17
CA SER A 16 7.15 2.13 -1.95
C SER A 16 6.52 3.24 -2.81
N VAL A 17 5.57 2.91 -3.67
CA VAL A 17 4.76 3.87 -4.45
C VAL A 17 3.33 3.93 -3.92
N SER A 18 2.39 4.52 -4.65
CA SER A 18 0.98 4.53 -4.23
C SER A 18 0.37 3.11 -4.28
N VAL A 19 -0.58 2.85 -3.39
CA VAL A 19 -1.23 1.53 -3.30
C VAL A 19 -2.02 1.19 -4.56
N ASP A 20 -2.53 2.20 -5.25
CA ASP A 20 -3.25 2.11 -6.52
C ASP A 20 -2.34 2.14 -7.77
N HIS A 21 -1.01 2.08 -7.60
CA HIS A 21 -0.07 1.96 -8.71
C HIS A 21 -0.18 0.60 -9.40
N ALA A 22 0.28 0.50 -10.65
CA ALA A 22 0.07 -0.66 -11.51
C ALA A 22 0.52 -2.00 -10.92
N THR A 23 1.70 -2.07 -10.32
CA THR A 23 2.25 -3.32 -9.75
C THR A 23 1.45 -3.82 -8.56
N PRO A 24 1.22 -3.04 -7.48
CA PRO A 24 0.37 -3.50 -6.39
C PRO A 24 -1.07 -3.75 -6.86
N ALA A 25 -1.62 -2.92 -7.74
CA ALA A 25 -2.97 -3.06 -8.28
C ALA A 25 -3.18 -4.41 -9.00
N ALA A 26 -2.19 -4.92 -9.74
CA ALA A 26 -2.26 -6.20 -10.44
C ALA A 26 -2.53 -7.40 -9.51
N PHE A 27 -2.35 -7.27 -8.21
CA PHE A 27 -2.63 -8.32 -7.23
C PHE A 27 -4.08 -8.33 -6.74
N TYR A 28 -4.82 -7.20 -6.85
CA TYR A 28 -6.16 -7.07 -6.27
C TYR A 28 -7.20 -6.41 -7.17
N ALA A 29 -6.80 -5.61 -8.18
CA ALA A 29 -7.72 -4.86 -9.04
C ALA A 29 -7.98 -5.57 -10.37
N HIS A 30 -9.13 -5.25 -10.98
CA HIS A 30 -9.59 -5.81 -12.26
C HIS A 30 -10.01 -4.69 -13.22
N GLN A 31 -9.19 -3.66 -13.36
CA GLN A 31 -9.42 -2.53 -14.26
C GLN A 31 -8.63 -2.68 -15.56
N PRO A 32 -9.16 -2.21 -16.71
CA PRO A 32 -8.53 -2.38 -18.02
C PRO A 32 -7.34 -1.42 -18.24
N ASP A 33 -7.23 -0.34 -17.47
CA ASP A 33 -6.19 0.68 -17.62
C ASP A 33 -5.57 1.02 -16.25
N ARG A 34 -4.23 1.03 -16.20
CA ARG A 34 -3.46 1.36 -15.01
C ARG A 34 -3.66 2.80 -14.49
N ASN A 35 -4.18 3.69 -15.31
CA ASN A 35 -4.45 5.09 -14.95
C ASN A 35 -5.81 5.29 -14.30
N MET A 36 -6.61 4.26 -14.17
CA MET A 36 -7.91 4.27 -13.48
C MET A 36 -7.73 4.16 -11.96
N TYR A 37 -6.99 5.10 -11.37
CA TYR A 37 -6.56 5.04 -9.97
C TYR A 37 -7.72 4.97 -8.98
N TYR A 38 -8.78 5.76 -9.20
CA TYR A 38 -9.96 5.72 -8.34
C TYR A 38 -10.66 4.36 -8.40
N GLU A 39 -10.91 3.87 -9.59
CA GLU A 39 -11.56 2.58 -9.83
C GLU A 39 -10.70 1.42 -9.29
N ILE A 40 -9.38 1.48 -9.49
CA ILE A 40 -8.43 0.54 -8.90
C ILE A 40 -8.55 0.55 -7.37
N ALA A 41 -8.55 1.73 -6.74
CA ALA A 41 -8.71 1.84 -5.29
C ALA A 41 -10.05 1.26 -4.80
N THR A 42 -11.15 1.42 -5.56
CA THR A 42 -12.45 0.84 -5.21
C THR A 42 -12.52 -0.69 -5.35
N ASP A 43 -11.57 -1.32 -6.03
CA ASP A 43 -11.46 -2.79 -6.09
C ASP A 43 -10.79 -3.38 -4.83
N LEU A 44 -10.03 -2.59 -4.08
CA LEU A 44 -9.33 -3.03 -2.87
C LEU A 44 -10.27 -3.70 -1.84
N PRO A 45 -11.40 -3.09 -1.46
CA PRO A 45 -12.35 -3.74 -0.55
C PRO A 45 -12.94 -5.04 -1.11
N LYS A 46 -13.14 -5.13 -2.42
CA LYS A 46 -13.69 -6.32 -3.10
C LYS A 46 -12.74 -7.51 -3.04
N ALA A 47 -11.42 -7.27 -3.19
CA ALA A 47 -10.40 -8.29 -3.03
C ALA A 47 -10.29 -8.80 -1.59
N ASN A 48 -10.65 -7.98 -0.62
CA ASN A 48 -10.77 -8.34 0.80
C ASN A 48 -9.48 -8.93 1.38
N PHE A 49 -8.31 -8.42 0.99
CA PHE A 49 -7.04 -8.82 1.61
C PHE A 49 -6.89 -8.23 3.01
N ASP A 50 -5.95 -8.72 3.78
CA ASP A 50 -5.84 -8.38 5.20
C ASP A 50 -4.97 -7.14 5.45
N PHE A 51 -4.01 -6.87 4.54
CA PHE A 51 -3.07 -5.76 4.70
C PHE A 51 -2.75 -5.11 3.35
N TYR A 52 -2.80 -3.77 3.32
CA TYR A 52 -2.29 -2.97 2.22
C TYR A 52 -1.39 -1.88 2.76
N ALA A 53 -0.30 -1.57 2.06
CA ALA A 53 0.54 -0.45 2.44
C ALA A 53 1.25 0.18 1.25
N GLY A 54 1.48 1.48 1.36
CA GLY A 54 2.19 2.27 0.36
C GLY A 54 2.27 3.73 0.73
N ALA A 55 2.63 4.58 -0.23
CA ALA A 55 2.73 6.01 0.02
C ALA A 55 1.36 6.66 0.27
N GLY A 56 0.35 6.22 -0.45
CA GLY A 56 -1.01 6.75 -0.38
C GLY A 56 -1.86 6.29 -1.56
N PHE A 57 -2.83 7.11 -1.95
CA PHE A 57 -3.69 6.92 -3.11
C PHE A 57 -3.68 8.17 -3.99
N LEU A 58 -3.56 8.02 -5.31
CA LEU A 58 -3.35 9.14 -6.22
C LEU A 58 -4.62 9.94 -6.52
N LYS A 59 -5.75 9.27 -6.64
CA LYS A 59 -7.03 9.91 -7.01
C LYS A 59 -8.15 9.50 -6.06
N PRO A 60 -8.11 9.94 -4.79
CA PRO A 60 -9.07 9.45 -3.79
C PRO A 60 -10.50 9.95 -3.97
N THR A 61 -10.72 10.96 -4.82
CA THR A 61 -12.02 11.62 -5.05
C THR A 61 -12.30 11.91 -6.52
N THR A 62 -11.51 11.34 -7.46
CA THR A 62 -11.64 11.70 -8.89
C THR A 62 -11.53 10.47 -9.76
N THR A 63 -12.57 10.16 -10.51
CA THR A 63 -12.65 9.04 -11.45
C THR A 63 -11.73 9.22 -12.67
N ALA A 64 -11.52 8.15 -13.44
CA ALA A 64 -10.68 8.18 -14.64
C ALA A 64 -11.19 9.17 -15.70
N ASP A 65 -12.50 9.37 -15.81
CA ASP A 65 -13.13 10.35 -16.69
C ASP A 65 -13.16 11.78 -16.11
N LYS A 66 -12.35 12.02 -15.06
CA LYS A 66 -12.15 13.33 -14.38
C LYS A 66 -13.40 13.89 -13.70
N LYS A 67 -14.35 13.06 -13.33
CA LYS A 67 -15.51 13.46 -12.53
C LYS A 67 -15.18 13.39 -11.05
N GLU A 68 -15.80 14.29 -10.29
CA GLU A 68 -15.77 14.21 -8.85
C GLU A 68 -16.54 12.96 -8.36
N ALA A 69 -15.99 12.29 -7.36
CA ALA A 69 -16.56 11.09 -6.76
C ALA A 69 -16.40 11.12 -5.24
N PRO A 70 -17.21 10.36 -4.50
CA PRO A 70 -17.03 10.22 -3.06
C PRO A 70 -15.62 9.74 -2.70
N SER A 71 -15.09 10.20 -1.56
CA SER A 71 -13.79 9.75 -1.07
C SER A 71 -13.75 8.23 -0.86
N ILE A 72 -12.65 7.61 -1.27
CA ILE A 72 -12.42 6.17 -1.07
C ILE A 72 -12.23 5.80 0.41
N PHE A 73 -11.78 6.71 1.25
CA PHE A 73 -11.44 6.39 2.64
C PHE A 73 -12.63 5.91 3.48
N PRO A 74 -13.81 6.55 3.46
CA PRO A 74 -14.99 6.00 4.11
C PRO A 74 -15.38 4.61 3.60
N MET A 75 -15.21 4.34 2.30
CA MET A 75 -15.49 3.01 1.73
C MET A 75 -14.57 1.93 2.31
N PHE A 76 -13.32 2.26 2.61
CA PHE A 76 -12.40 1.34 3.27
C PHE A 76 -12.81 1.05 4.71
N GLU A 77 -13.22 2.07 5.45
CA GLU A 77 -13.69 1.94 6.84
C GLU A 77 -14.97 1.09 6.90
N GLU A 78 -15.94 1.34 6.03
CA GLU A 78 -17.17 0.54 5.90
C GLU A 78 -16.88 -0.92 5.56
N ALA A 79 -15.81 -1.18 4.78
CA ALA A 79 -15.36 -2.53 4.49
C ALA A 79 -14.55 -3.18 5.63
N GLY A 80 -14.41 -2.50 6.77
CA GLY A 80 -13.74 -3.00 7.98
C GLY A 80 -12.22 -2.83 7.99
N TYR A 81 -11.68 -1.94 7.15
CA TYR A 81 -10.26 -1.59 7.22
C TYR A 81 -10.02 -0.48 8.25
N THR A 82 -8.98 -0.66 9.05
CA THR A 82 -8.43 0.40 9.87
C THR A 82 -7.37 1.13 9.07
N LEU A 83 -7.53 2.45 8.89
CA LEU A 83 -6.53 3.30 8.23
C LEU A 83 -5.51 3.77 9.26
N ALA A 84 -4.24 3.49 9.01
CA ALA A 84 -3.10 4.01 9.77
C ALA A 84 -2.27 4.96 8.90
N ARG A 85 -1.90 6.12 9.46
CA ARG A 85 -1.08 7.13 8.83
C ARG A 85 0.27 7.23 9.55
N GLY A 86 1.31 6.72 8.90
CA GLY A 86 2.64 6.62 9.49
C GLY A 86 2.84 5.42 10.42
N TYR A 87 4.09 5.15 10.75
CA TYR A 87 4.49 3.97 11.52
C TYR A 87 3.96 3.97 12.95
N ASN A 88 3.97 5.13 13.62
CA ASN A 88 3.49 5.24 15.00
C ASN A 88 1.97 5.01 15.11
N ASP A 89 1.20 5.53 14.18
CA ASP A 89 -0.25 5.32 14.13
C ASP A 89 -0.58 3.85 13.83
N PHE A 90 0.19 3.19 12.96
CA PHE A 90 0.10 1.76 12.76
C PHE A 90 0.31 0.99 14.07
N LYS A 91 1.37 1.26 14.81
CA LYS A 91 1.66 0.56 16.08
C LYS A 91 0.54 0.73 17.11
N ALA A 92 -0.10 1.89 17.15
CA ALA A 92 -1.22 2.15 18.05
C ALA A 92 -2.49 1.39 17.65
N LYS A 93 -2.81 1.33 16.36
CA LYS A 93 -4.07 0.77 15.84
C LYS A 93 -4.01 -0.73 15.53
N ALA A 94 -2.84 -1.22 15.12
CA ALA A 94 -2.66 -2.60 14.66
C ALA A 94 -3.14 -3.67 15.63
N PRO A 95 -2.96 -3.57 16.97
CA PRO A 95 -3.39 -4.63 17.89
C PRO A 95 -4.87 -4.98 17.81
N GLN A 96 -5.74 -3.99 17.54
CA GLN A 96 -7.19 -4.16 17.52
C GLN A 96 -7.78 -4.30 16.10
N ALA A 97 -7.00 -3.99 15.07
CA ALA A 97 -7.46 -4.02 13.70
C ALA A 97 -7.60 -5.45 13.16
N GLN A 98 -8.67 -5.70 12.39
CA GLN A 98 -8.90 -6.97 11.66
C GLN A 98 -8.30 -6.94 10.25
N LYS A 99 -8.39 -5.77 9.58
CA LYS A 99 -7.79 -5.47 8.30
C LYS A 99 -7.14 -4.08 8.38
N MET A 100 -6.04 -3.90 7.67
CA MET A 100 -5.21 -2.69 7.81
C MET A 100 -4.86 -2.09 6.44
N ILE A 101 -4.91 -0.77 6.39
CA ILE A 101 -4.28 0.03 5.33
C ILE A 101 -3.28 0.97 6.00
N LEU A 102 -1.99 0.85 5.66
CA LEU A 102 -0.92 1.70 6.17
C LEU A 102 -0.40 2.60 5.06
N ILE A 103 -0.54 3.91 5.23
CA ILE A 103 -0.03 4.92 4.30
C ILE A 103 0.80 5.97 5.04
N GLN A 104 1.48 6.84 4.29
CA GLN A 104 2.20 7.98 4.86
C GLN A 104 1.26 8.92 5.63
N GLU A 105 1.86 9.79 6.42
CA GLU A 105 1.15 10.82 7.17
C GLU A 105 0.42 11.80 6.25
N GLU A 106 -0.58 12.48 6.80
CA GLU A 106 -1.36 13.45 6.04
C GLU A 106 -0.48 14.60 5.54
N GLY A 107 -0.70 15.02 4.29
CA GLY A 107 0.13 16.05 3.65
C GLY A 107 1.43 15.54 3.02
N ALA A 108 1.82 14.28 3.25
CA ALA A 108 2.94 13.65 2.54
C ALA A 108 2.61 13.34 1.07
N ASN A 109 3.63 13.08 0.27
CA ASN A 109 3.47 12.75 -1.14
C ASN A 109 2.79 11.37 -1.33
N ALA A 110 1.53 11.37 -1.71
CA ALA A 110 0.76 10.14 -1.91
C ALA A 110 1.28 9.24 -3.04
N SER A 111 2.10 9.75 -3.96
CA SER A 111 2.59 8.98 -5.12
C SER A 111 3.72 8.02 -4.78
N CYS A 112 4.56 8.37 -3.81
CA CYS A 112 5.70 7.54 -3.44
C CYS A 112 6.26 7.92 -2.06
N LEU A 113 6.93 6.96 -1.43
CA LEU A 113 7.80 7.21 -0.28
C LEU A 113 9.02 8.04 -0.70
N PRO A 114 9.67 8.79 0.18
CA PRO A 114 10.95 9.44 -0.12
C PRO A 114 12.01 8.42 -0.58
N TYR A 115 12.93 8.87 -1.43
CA TYR A 115 14.13 8.07 -1.73
C TYR A 115 14.97 7.87 -0.46
N ALA A 116 15.67 6.76 -0.36
CA ALA A 116 16.48 6.45 0.81
C ALA A 116 17.55 7.54 1.09
N ILE A 117 18.10 8.15 0.02
CA ILE A 117 19.07 9.24 0.09
C ILE A 117 18.48 10.57 0.60
N ASP A 118 17.19 10.82 0.39
CA ASP A 118 16.50 12.08 0.75
C ASP A 118 15.67 11.95 2.04
N ARG A 119 15.60 10.76 2.61
CA ARG A 119 14.70 10.40 3.69
C ARG A 119 15.03 11.12 4.99
N LYS A 120 14.01 11.66 5.65
CA LYS A 120 14.06 12.21 7.00
C LYS A 120 13.82 11.11 8.04
N LYS A 121 14.14 11.42 9.31
CA LYS A 121 14.04 10.48 10.42
C LYS A 121 12.65 9.87 10.62
N ASP A 122 11.62 10.66 10.41
CA ASP A 122 10.23 10.26 10.69
C ASP A 122 9.46 9.79 9.43
N ASP A 123 10.13 9.78 8.27
CA ASP A 123 9.52 9.30 7.03
C ASP A 123 9.27 7.78 7.10
N LEU A 124 8.09 7.36 6.67
CA LEU A 124 7.75 5.95 6.53
C LEU A 124 8.66 5.29 5.48
N THR A 125 9.18 4.12 5.81
CA THR A 125 10.10 3.38 4.95
C THR A 125 9.52 2.07 4.45
N LEU A 126 10.00 1.55 3.32
CA LEU A 126 9.58 0.24 2.82
C LEU A 126 9.94 -0.88 3.81
N ALA A 127 11.06 -0.75 4.54
CA ALA A 127 11.43 -1.68 5.59
C ALA A 127 10.40 -1.70 6.73
N GLN A 128 10.00 -0.52 7.24
CA GLN A 128 8.96 -0.41 8.26
C GLN A 128 7.60 -0.93 7.77
N ILE A 129 7.23 -0.65 6.51
CA ILE A 129 6.02 -1.20 5.90
C ILE A 129 6.07 -2.73 5.85
N THR A 130 7.21 -3.30 5.46
CA THR A 130 7.40 -4.76 5.36
C THR A 130 7.33 -5.41 6.73
N GLU A 131 8.01 -4.84 7.73
CA GLU A 131 7.95 -5.29 9.12
C GLU A 131 6.51 -5.23 9.65
N SER A 132 5.82 -4.12 9.44
CA SER A 132 4.41 -3.93 9.80
C SER A 132 3.51 -4.98 9.17
N ALA A 133 3.72 -5.28 7.88
CA ALA A 133 2.96 -6.30 7.16
C ALA A 133 3.18 -7.69 7.76
N ILE A 134 4.42 -8.07 8.02
CA ILE A 134 4.75 -9.37 8.63
C ILE A 134 4.14 -9.47 10.03
N GLU A 135 4.33 -8.45 10.88
CA GLU A 135 3.75 -8.40 12.22
C GLU A 135 2.24 -8.57 12.18
N PHE A 136 1.56 -7.83 11.28
CA PHE A 136 0.10 -7.86 11.18
C PHE A 136 -0.41 -9.20 10.65
N LEU A 137 0.20 -9.75 9.60
CA LEU A 137 -0.25 -10.98 8.95
C LEU A 137 0.07 -12.24 9.76
N THR A 138 1.00 -12.18 10.72
CA THR A 138 1.38 -13.30 11.58
C THR A 138 0.67 -13.33 12.93
N LYS A 139 -0.22 -12.39 13.22
CA LYS A 139 -1.00 -12.36 14.47
C LYS A 139 -1.72 -13.70 14.75
N GLU A 140 -2.27 -14.31 13.72
CA GLU A 140 -2.89 -15.63 13.80
C GLU A 140 -1.87 -16.71 13.41
N LYS A 141 -1.22 -17.33 14.39
CA LYS A 141 -0.06 -18.21 14.22
C LYS A 141 -0.26 -19.42 13.29
N ASN A 142 -1.50 -19.81 13.00
CA ASN A 142 -1.79 -21.09 12.33
C ASN A 142 -2.21 -20.96 10.85
N LYS A 143 -2.31 -19.75 10.29
CA LYS A 143 -2.88 -19.58 8.94
C LYS A 143 -1.85 -19.45 7.81
N GLY A 144 -0.64 -19.05 8.12
CA GLY A 144 0.35 -18.64 7.13
C GLY A 144 -0.13 -17.41 6.33
N PHE A 145 0.73 -16.83 5.53
CA PHE A 145 0.40 -15.65 4.76
C PHE A 145 1.04 -15.64 3.37
N PHE A 146 0.50 -14.78 2.50
CA PHE A 146 1.12 -14.33 1.27
C PHE A 146 1.35 -12.82 1.39
N LEU A 147 2.56 -12.36 1.13
CA LEU A 147 2.91 -10.95 1.11
C LEU A 147 3.66 -10.64 -0.18
N MET A 148 3.18 -9.65 -0.94
CA MET A 148 3.91 -9.01 -2.02
C MET A 148 4.51 -7.70 -1.50
N VAL A 149 5.79 -7.46 -1.79
CA VAL A 149 6.49 -6.22 -1.47
C VAL A 149 7.19 -5.71 -2.72
N GLU A 150 7.02 -4.43 -3.02
CA GLU A 150 7.60 -3.77 -4.19
C GLU A 150 8.46 -2.57 -3.79
N GLY A 151 9.70 -2.57 -4.27
CA GLY A 151 10.59 -1.40 -4.26
C GLY A 151 10.41 -0.54 -5.52
N GLY A 152 9.19 -0.04 -5.81
CA GLY A 152 8.85 0.63 -7.08
C GLY A 152 9.66 1.89 -7.38
N LYS A 153 10.24 2.54 -6.36
CA LYS A 153 11.10 3.72 -6.52
C LYS A 153 12.47 3.40 -7.13
N ILE A 154 12.92 2.15 -7.06
CA ILE A 154 14.19 1.71 -7.69
C ILE A 154 14.08 1.85 -9.20
N ASP A 155 12.96 1.41 -9.78
CA ASP A 155 12.65 1.57 -11.20
C ASP A 155 12.71 3.04 -11.66
N TRP A 156 12.09 3.94 -10.88
CA TRP A 156 12.10 5.37 -11.19
C TRP A 156 13.50 5.99 -11.17
N ALA A 157 14.36 5.59 -10.22
CA ALA A 157 15.74 6.01 -10.16
C ALA A 157 16.55 5.47 -11.37
N CYS A 158 16.27 4.23 -11.80
CA CYS A 158 16.86 3.65 -13.01
C CYS A 158 16.47 4.44 -14.26
N HIS A 159 15.20 4.80 -14.42
CA HIS A 159 14.74 5.64 -15.53
C HIS A 159 15.41 7.02 -15.58
N SER A 160 15.76 7.56 -14.40
CA SER A 160 16.49 8.83 -14.27
C SER A 160 18.02 8.69 -14.44
N ASN A 161 18.54 7.47 -14.65
CA ASN A 161 19.96 7.14 -14.67
C ASN A 161 20.71 7.59 -13.39
N ASP A 162 20.02 7.60 -12.24
CA ASP A 162 20.56 7.99 -10.94
C ASP A 162 21.09 6.76 -10.18
N ALA A 163 22.34 6.40 -10.48
CA ALA A 163 22.98 5.22 -9.88
C ALA A 163 23.09 5.32 -8.34
N ALA A 164 23.36 6.52 -7.80
CA ALA A 164 23.48 6.71 -6.37
C ALA A 164 22.17 6.40 -5.66
N THR A 165 21.04 6.88 -6.16
CA THR A 165 19.71 6.61 -5.63
C THR A 165 19.33 5.14 -5.79
N VAL A 166 19.69 4.48 -6.92
CA VAL A 166 19.45 3.04 -7.10
C VAL A 166 20.17 2.23 -6.05
N PHE A 167 21.47 2.47 -5.82
CA PHE A 167 22.24 1.73 -4.82
C PHE A 167 21.67 1.91 -3.40
N ASN A 168 21.33 3.14 -3.03
CA ASN A 168 20.72 3.42 -1.72
C ASN A 168 19.30 2.85 -1.57
N GLY A 169 18.59 2.63 -2.68
CA GLY A 169 17.25 2.06 -2.68
C GLY A 169 17.22 0.54 -2.57
N VAL A 170 18.32 -0.13 -2.92
CA VAL A 170 18.47 -1.60 -2.87
C VAL A 170 19.11 -2.05 -1.55
N ALA A 171 19.98 -1.23 -0.96
CA ALA A 171 20.66 -1.51 0.31
C ALA A 171 19.71 -1.37 1.51
#